data_d20a65ecd46bf4da25da52f1022df603
#
_entry.id   d20a65ecd46bf4da25da52f1022df603
#
_cell.length_a   1.000
_cell.length_b   1.000
_cell.length_c   1.000
_cell.angle_alpha   90.00
_cell.angle_beta   90.00
_cell.angle_gamma   90.00
#
_symmetry.space_group_name_H-M   'P 1'
#
loop_
_entity.id
_entity.type
_entity.pdbx_description
1 polymer ?
#
loop_
_entity_poly.entity_id
_entity_poly.type
_entity_poly.pdbx_seq_one_letter_code
_entity_poly.pdbx_strand_id
1 'polypeptide(L)'
;GRMIDTAEGYSSFVPGNKGGESETILGQWFDVRGVRGDMLIGTKTGMGGPPFSLKPDAVRKAFAGSLERLRTDYVDLYYAHRDDLTTPLDEVVSVYDELLQSGQARELGASNYTAERLAEIVGVAERMGKAHYTVLQPKYNLIWRHEFEGPLQDLCLAKGIAVTPYYGLASGFLSGKFRKAADWEGSTRAYALDEFAEN
;
A
#
# COMPACT_ATOMS: atom_id res chain seq x y z
N GLY A 1 -15.57 2.67 11.26
CA GLY A 1 -15.07 2.65 9.88
C GLY A 1 -15.35 1.29 9.24
N ARG A 2 -15.39 1.27 7.90
CA ARG A 2 -15.61 0.03 7.14
C ARG A 2 -14.39 -0.37 6.30
N MET A 3 -13.37 0.48 6.18
CA MET A 3 -12.17 0.18 5.43
C MET A 3 -11.03 -0.17 6.38
N ILE A 4 -10.36 -1.28 6.08
CA ILE A 4 -9.15 -1.73 6.77
C ILE A 4 -8.03 -1.78 5.76
N ASP A 5 -6.89 -1.19 6.10
CA ASP A 5 -5.66 -1.20 5.31
C ASP A 5 -4.65 -2.15 5.97
N THR A 6 -4.18 -3.12 5.21
CA THR A 6 -3.15 -4.09 5.63
C THR A 6 -2.12 -4.31 4.52
N ALA A 7 -1.20 -5.22 4.71
CA ALA A 7 -0.23 -5.65 3.71
C ALA A 7 0.39 -7.00 4.09
N GLU A 8 0.88 -7.76 3.11
CA GLU A 8 1.65 -9.00 3.35
C GLU A 8 2.88 -8.76 4.23
N GLY A 9 3.55 -7.61 4.06
CA GLY A 9 4.76 -7.27 4.79
C GLY A 9 4.52 -6.67 6.19
N TYR A 10 3.27 -6.39 6.58
CA TYR A 10 3.03 -5.78 7.88
C TYR A 10 3.40 -6.73 9.01
N SER A 11 3.98 -6.17 10.06
CA SER A 11 4.53 -6.85 11.22
C SER A 11 5.85 -7.63 10.99
N SER A 12 6.38 -7.74 9.76
CA SER A 12 7.65 -8.43 9.48
C SER A 12 8.86 -7.84 10.20
N PHE A 13 8.78 -6.55 10.59
CA PHE A 13 9.82 -5.84 11.33
C PHE A 13 9.87 -6.20 12.83
N VAL A 14 8.89 -6.95 13.33
CA VAL A 14 8.85 -7.41 14.73
C VAL A 14 9.69 -8.69 14.84
N PRO A 15 10.64 -8.78 15.79
CA PRO A 15 11.43 -9.99 15.98
C PRO A 15 10.55 -11.23 16.16
N GLY A 16 10.82 -12.27 15.35
CA GLY A 16 10.07 -13.52 15.35
C GLY A 16 8.95 -13.60 14.31
N ASN A 17 8.53 -12.48 13.73
CA ASN A 17 7.55 -12.43 12.65
C ASN A 17 8.21 -12.62 11.28
N LYS A 18 7.41 -13.06 10.32
CA LYS A 18 7.84 -13.31 8.93
C LYS A 18 7.09 -12.47 7.89
N GLY A 19 6.08 -11.72 8.33
CA GLY A 19 5.06 -11.09 7.47
C GLY A 19 3.82 -11.95 7.31
N GLY A 20 2.69 -11.31 7.00
CA GLY A 20 1.39 -11.96 6.90
C GLY A 20 0.60 -12.07 8.22
N GLU A 21 1.21 -11.74 9.36
CA GLU A 21 0.54 -11.82 10.66
C GLU A 21 -0.67 -10.89 10.73
N SER A 22 -0.56 -9.67 10.18
CA SER A 22 -1.65 -8.71 10.14
C SER A 22 -2.84 -9.25 9.34
N GLU A 23 -2.59 -9.80 8.15
CA GLU A 23 -3.64 -10.41 7.32
C GLU A 23 -4.25 -11.64 7.99
N THR A 24 -3.44 -12.48 8.62
CA THR A 24 -3.89 -13.67 9.33
C THR A 24 -4.86 -13.33 10.48
N ILE A 25 -4.53 -12.32 11.27
CA ILE A 25 -5.39 -11.86 12.38
C ILE A 25 -6.72 -11.33 11.82
N LEU A 26 -6.67 -10.56 10.74
CA LEU A 26 -7.87 -10.04 10.08
C LEU A 26 -8.75 -11.18 9.53
N GLY A 27 -8.15 -12.17 8.86
CA GLY A 27 -8.87 -13.33 8.35
C GLY A 27 -9.57 -14.12 9.45
N GLN A 28 -8.89 -14.35 10.58
CA GLN A 28 -9.50 -14.99 11.76
C GLN A 28 -10.67 -14.16 12.32
N TRP A 29 -10.50 -12.84 12.37
CA TRP A 29 -11.55 -11.94 12.85
C TRP A 29 -12.77 -11.95 11.93
N PHE A 30 -12.58 -11.98 10.61
CA PHE A 30 -13.68 -12.07 9.64
C PHE A 30 -14.49 -13.34 9.83
N ASP A 31 -13.82 -14.49 10.01
CA ASP A 31 -14.51 -15.77 10.25
C ASP A 31 -15.33 -15.75 11.55
N VAL A 32 -14.70 -15.31 12.64
CA VAL A 32 -15.35 -15.31 13.96
C VAL A 32 -16.57 -14.38 13.99
N ARG A 33 -16.52 -13.26 13.24
CA ARG A 33 -17.59 -12.25 13.23
C ARG A 33 -18.57 -12.37 12.07
N GLY A 34 -18.24 -13.10 11.02
CA GLY A 34 -19.04 -13.20 9.81
C GLY A 34 -19.21 -11.87 9.06
N VAL A 35 -18.21 -10.97 9.15
CA VAL A 35 -18.33 -9.57 8.70
C VAL A 35 -17.51 -9.24 7.45
N ARG A 36 -16.94 -10.24 6.76
CA ARG A 36 -16.09 -9.95 5.57
C ARG A 36 -16.83 -9.11 4.53
N GLY A 37 -18.10 -9.40 4.26
CA GLY A 37 -18.91 -8.67 3.29
C GLY A 37 -19.26 -7.22 3.67
N ASP A 38 -19.14 -6.87 4.95
CA ASP A 38 -19.40 -5.52 5.46
C ASP A 38 -18.16 -4.62 5.45
N MET A 39 -16.98 -5.20 5.17
CA MET A 39 -15.68 -4.53 5.25
C MET A 39 -15.06 -4.36 3.87
N LEU A 40 -14.46 -3.20 3.65
CA LEU A 40 -13.58 -2.94 2.51
C LEU A 40 -12.14 -3.25 2.95
N ILE A 41 -11.47 -4.14 2.23
CA ILE A 41 -10.11 -4.56 2.55
C ILE A 41 -9.15 -4.11 1.47
N GLY A 42 -8.19 -3.26 1.87
CA GLY A 42 -7.01 -2.96 1.07
C GLY A 42 -5.82 -3.77 1.58
N THR A 43 -5.16 -4.52 0.69
CA THR A 43 -3.87 -5.17 0.99
C THR A 43 -2.85 -4.90 -0.10
N LYS A 44 -1.58 -5.25 0.15
CA LYS A 44 -0.47 -4.80 -0.68
C LYS A 44 0.58 -5.88 -0.80
N THR A 45 1.22 -5.96 -1.98
CA THR A 45 2.40 -6.80 -2.20
C THR A 45 3.65 -5.99 -2.47
N GLY A 46 4.80 -6.61 -2.27
CA GLY A 46 6.08 -6.08 -2.68
C GLY A 46 6.92 -5.48 -1.55
N MET A 47 6.56 -5.70 -0.28
CA MET A 47 7.40 -5.38 0.89
C MET A 47 7.43 -6.52 1.93
N GLY A 48 7.11 -7.75 1.52
CA GLY A 48 7.11 -8.94 2.37
C GLY A 48 8.51 -9.49 2.72
N GLY A 49 9.55 -8.79 2.36
CA GLY A 49 10.95 -9.16 2.56
C GLY A 49 11.74 -9.20 1.23
N PRO A 50 13.09 -9.12 1.28
CA PRO A 50 13.90 -9.24 0.08
C PRO A 50 13.91 -10.68 -0.48
N PRO A 51 14.03 -10.84 -1.83
CA PRO A 51 14.02 -9.75 -2.79
C PRO A 51 12.60 -9.22 -3.06
N PHE A 52 12.43 -7.90 -2.98
CA PHE A 52 11.22 -7.23 -3.44
C PHE A 52 11.07 -7.39 -4.97
N SER A 53 9.86 -7.70 -5.45
CA SER A 53 9.61 -7.84 -6.87
C SER A 53 8.13 -7.67 -7.23
N LEU A 54 7.86 -6.96 -8.34
CA LEU A 54 6.56 -6.92 -9.00
C LEU A 54 6.51 -7.81 -10.26
N LYS A 55 7.45 -8.74 -10.42
CA LYS A 55 7.37 -9.75 -11.48
C LYS A 55 6.04 -10.52 -11.38
N PRO A 56 5.41 -10.86 -12.52
CA PRO A 56 4.08 -11.47 -12.53
C PRO A 56 3.92 -12.67 -11.60
N ASP A 57 4.86 -13.60 -11.59
CA ASP A 57 4.76 -14.79 -10.72
C ASP A 57 4.90 -14.46 -9.24
N ALA A 58 5.73 -13.45 -8.89
CA ALA A 58 5.86 -12.98 -7.52
C ALA A 58 4.55 -12.31 -7.05
N VAL A 59 3.94 -11.47 -7.89
CA VAL A 59 2.66 -10.82 -7.60
C VAL A 59 1.55 -11.85 -7.43
N ARG A 60 1.40 -12.81 -8.34
CA ARG A 60 0.38 -13.88 -8.24
C ARG A 60 0.54 -14.69 -6.96
N LYS A 61 1.78 -15.10 -6.64
CA LYS A 61 2.08 -15.86 -5.42
C LYS A 61 1.74 -15.08 -4.15
N ALA A 62 2.17 -13.82 -4.09
CA ALA A 62 1.90 -12.94 -2.96
C ALA A 62 0.40 -12.71 -2.77
N PHE A 63 -0.32 -12.45 -3.87
CA PHE A 63 -1.75 -12.23 -3.86
C PHE A 63 -2.53 -13.46 -3.39
N ALA A 64 -2.22 -14.64 -3.92
CA ALA A 64 -2.82 -15.90 -3.47
C ALA A 64 -2.58 -16.14 -1.97
N GLY A 65 -1.36 -15.86 -1.48
CA GLY A 65 -1.05 -15.94 -0.05
C GLY A 65 -1.83 -14.93 0.79
N SER A 66 -2.08 -13.72 0.28
CA SER A 66 -2.91 -12.72 0.96
C SER A 66 -4.36 -13.17 1.06
N LEU A 67 -4.95 -13.71 0.00
CA LEU A 67 -6.31 -14.26 0.02
C LEU A 67 -6.45 -15.42 1.03
N GLU A 68 -5.46 -16.32 1.08
CA GLU A 68 -5.43 -17.43 2.03
C GLU A 68 -5.38 -16.92 3.48
N ARG A 69 -4.48 -15.98 3.81
CA ARG A 69 -4.35 -15.42 5.16
C ARG A 69 -5.59 -14.63 5.58
N LEU A 70 -6.15 -13.84 4.66
CA LEU A 70 -7.39 -13.07 4.87
C LEU A 70 -8.66 -13.93 4.86
N ARG A 71 -8.55 -15.22 4.47
CA ARG A 71 -9.67 -16.17 4.41
C ARG A 71 -10.83 -15.64 3.56
N THR A 72 -10.51 -15.15 2.38
CA THR A 72 -11.46 -14.55 1.44
C THR A 72 -11.05 -14.87 0.01
N ASP A 73 -11.98 -14.83 -0.91
CA ASP A 73 -11.76 -15.05 -2.34
C ASP A 73 -11.55 -13.75 -3.12
N TYR A 74 -11.64 -12.59 -2.45
CA TYR A 74 -11.41 -11.28 -3.05
C TYR A 74 -10.91 -10.25 -2.05
N VAL A 75 -10.24 -9.21 -2.56
CA VAL A 75 -9.97 -7.95 -1.84
C VAL A 75 -10.62 -6.78 -2.58
N ASP A 76 -10.96 -5.74 -1.82
CA ASP A 76 -11.60 -4.56 -2.40
C ASP A 76 -10.59 -3.65 -3.08
N LEU A 77 -9.33 -3.66 -2.61
CA LEU A 77 -8.25 -2.86 -3.18
C LEU A 77 -6.91 -3.60 -3.03
N TYR A 78 -6.18 -3.76 -4.13
CA TYR A 78 -4.86 -4.39 -4.16
C TYR A 78 -3.79 -3.42 -4.63
N TYR A 79 -2.79 -3.18 -3.78
CA TYR A 79 -1.73 -2.22 -4.07
C TYR A 79 -0.41 -2.89 -4.49
N ALA A 80 0.27 -2.25 -5.45
CA ALA A 80 1.72 -2.30 -5.49
C ALA A 80 2.26 -1.45 -4.32
N HIS A 81 2.87 -2.07 -3.32
CA HIS A 81 3.29 -1.39 -2.08
C HIS A 81 4.41 -0.37 -2.32
N ARG A 82 5.19 -0.60 -3.35
CA ARG A 82 6.22 0.31 -3.88
C ARG A 82 6.51 -0.01 -5.33
N ASP A 83 7.15 0.93 -6.03
CA ASP A 83 7.60 0.73 -7.41
C ASP A 83 8.74 -0.30 -7.48
N ASP A 84 8.78 -1.07 -8.55
CA ASP A 84 9.87 -1.99 -8.91
C ASP A 84 10.51 -1.54 -10.22
N LEU A 85 11.63 -0.86 -10.11
CA LEU A 85 12.39 -0.34 -11.26
C LEU A 85 13.02 -1.45 -12.12
N THR A 86 12.98 -2.71 -11.67
CA THR A 86 13.62 -3.85 -12.35
C THR A 86 12.65 -4.66 -13.20
N THR A 87 11.34 -4.56 -12.95
CA THR A 87 10.31 -5.25 -13.71
C THR A 87 9.76 -4.32 -14.81
N PRO A 88 9.68 -4.78 -16.07
CA PRO A 88 9.05 -4.01 -17.15
C PRO A 88 7.61 -3.61 -16.80
N LEU A 89 7.23 -2.36 -17.09
CA LEU A 89 5.92 -1.82 -16.70
C LEU A 89 4.75 -2.53 -17.39
N ASP A 90 4.91 -3.01 -18.61
CA ASP A 90 3.91 -3.78 -19.33
C ASP A 90 3.61 -5.13 -18.66
N GLU A 91 4.63 -5.77 -18.06
CA GLU A 91 4.45 -6.98 -17.25
C GLU A 91 3.69 -6.66 -15.95
N VAL A 92 4.05 -5.56 -15.26
CA VAL A 92 3.34 -5.11 -14.04
C VAL A 92 1.89 -4.79 -14.36
N VAL A 93 1.63 -3.98 -15.40
CA VAL A 93 0.27 -3.66 -15.85
C VAL A 93 -0.51 -4.93 -16.17
N SER A 94 0.11 -5.88 -16.86
CA SER A 94 -0.58 -7.11 -17.27
C SER A 94 -1.02 -7.95 -16.08
N VAL A 95 -0.18 -8.15 -15.09
CA VAL A 95 -0.53 -8.97 -13.92
C VAL A 95 -1.58 -8.30 -13.04
N TYR A 96 -1.52 -6.99 -12.84
CA TYR A 96 -2.55 -6.28 -12.05
C TYR A 96 -3.90 -6.26 -12.78
N ASP A 97 -3.91 -6.02 -14.09
CA ASP A 97 -5.12 -6.13 -14.91
C ASP A 97 -5.74 -7.54 -14.85
N GLU A 98 -4.93 -8.61 -14.91
CA GLU A 98 -5.38 -10.00 -14.75
C GLU A 98 -6.13 -10.20 -13.41
N LEU A 99 -5.57 -9.69 -12.30
CA LEU A 99 -6.20 -9.80 -10.98
C LEU A 99 -7.53 -9.03 -10.91
N LEU A 100 -7.62 -7.87 -11.55
CA LEU A 100 -8.85 -7.10 -11.65
C LEU A 100 -9.90 -7.83 -12.49
N GLN A 101 -9.53 -8.32 -13.68
CA GLN A 101 -10.45 -9.02 -14.60
C GLN A 101 -10.98 -10.33 -14.02
N SER A 102 -10.19 -10.99 -13.17
CA SER A 102 -10.64 -12.18 -12.44
C SER A 102 -11.70 -11.89 -11.37
N GLY A 103 -11.88 -10.61 -10.99
CA GLY A 103 -12.75 -10.18 -9.90
C GLY A 103 -12.18 -10.43 -8.50
N GLN A 104 -10.97 -10.97 -8.40
CA GLN A 104 -10.32 -11.22 -7.11
C GLN A 104 -9.77 -9.93 -6.49
N ALA A 105 -9.35 -8.94 -7.30
CA ALA A 105 -9.12 -7.56 -6.86
C ALA A 105 -10.21 -6.69 -7.49
N ARG A 106 -10.91 -5.88 -6.70
CA ARG A 106 -12.00 -5.01 -7.20
C ARG A 106 -11.49 -3.67 -7.70
N GLU A 107 -10.41 -3.18 -7.08
CA GLU A 107 -9.71 -1.95 -7.46
C GLU A 107 -8.21 -2.16 -7.35
N LEU A 108 -7.45 -1.39 -8.11
CA LEU A 108 -5.99 -1.41 -8.13
C LEU A 108 -5.40 -0.14 -7.55
N GLY A 109 -4.34 -0.27 -6.77
CA GLY A 109 -3.67 0.87 -6.17
C GLY A 109 -2.14 0.82 -6.29
N ALA A 110 -1.53 1.99 -6.14
CA ALA A 110 -0.09 2.17 -6.02
C ALA A 110 0.26 2.86 -4.70
N SER A 111 1.41 2.55 -4.14
CA SER A 111 1.96 3.24 -2.97
C SER A 111 3.44 3.51 -3.20
N ASN A 112 3.94 4.64 -2.70
CA ASN A 112 5.36 5.02 -2.83
C ASN A 112 5.84 5.11 -4.30
N TYR A 113 5.03 5.70 -5.17
CA TYR A 113 5.37 6.03 -6.55
C TYR A 113 5.65 7.52 -6.67
N THR A 114 6.64 7.90 -7.49
CA THR A 114 6.84 9.29 -7.91
C THR A 114 5.80 9.69 -8.96
N ALA A 115 5.65 11.00 -9.21
CA ALA A 115 4.74 11.49 -10.24
C ALA A 115 5.10 10.94 -11.63
N GLU A 116 6.40 10.91 -11.96
CA GLU A 116 6.91 10.42 -13.24
C GLU A 116 6.58 8.93 -13.43
N ARG A 117 6.85 8.11 -12.40
CA ARG A 117 6.61 6.67 -12.49
C ARG A 117 5.13 6.33 -12.54
N LEU A 118 4.30 7.05 -11.77
CA LEU A 118 2.86 6.87 -11.84
C LEU A 118 2.30 7.28 -13.21
N ALA A 119 2.79 8.39 -13.78
CA ALA A 119 2.39 8.81 -15.12
C ALA A 119 2.82 7.80 -16.19
N GLU A 120 4.04 7.25 -16.06
CA GLU A 120 4.58 6.27 -17.00
C GLU A 120 3.73 4.99 -17.00
N ILE A 121 3.43 4.40 -15.83
CA ILE A 121 2.66 3.15 -15.74
C ILE A 121 1.21 3.35 -16.19
N VAL A 122 0.58 4.48 -15.85
CA VAL A 122 -0.76 4.83 -16.35
C VAL A 122 -0.75 4.93 -17.87
N GLY A 123 0.24 5.61 -18.45
CA GLY A 123 0.39 5.72 -19.91
C GLY A 123 0.66 4.37 -20.59
N VAL A 124 1.40 3.46 -19.95
CA VAL A 124 1.57 2.08 -20.45
C VAL A 124 0.23 1.34 -20.46
N ALA A 125 -0.52 1.40 -19.36
CA ALA A 125 -1.81 0.73 -19.26
C ALA A 125 -2.81 1.26 -20.32
N GLU A 126 -2.89 2.57 -20.50
CA GLU A 126 -3.74 3.20 -21.52
C GLU A 126 -3.38 2.73 -22.94
N ARG A 127 -2.08 2.68 -23.29
CA ARG A 127 -1.64 2.17 -24.61
C ARG A 127 -1.93 0.68 -24.81
N MET A 128 -1.93 -0.11 -23.74
CA MET A 128 -2.27 -1.54 -23.77
C MET A 128 -3.78 -1.80 -23.74
N GLY A 129 -4.62 -0.78 -23.51
CA GLY A 129 -6.06 -0.95 -23.30
C GLY A 129 -6.40 -1.74 -22.04
N LYS A 130 -5.55 -1.63 -21.00
CA LYS A 130 -5.66 -2.33 -19.72
C LYS A 130 -6.01 -1.38 -18.59
N ALA A 131 -6.44 -1.96 -17.46
CA ALA A 131 -6.69 -1.19 -16.24
C ALA A 131 -5.39 -0.58 -15.69
N HIS A 132 -5.52 0.60 -15.08
CA HIS A 132 -4.45 1.25 -14.34
C HIS A 132 -4.83 1.43 -12.86
N TYR A 133 -3.90 1.92 -12.06
CA TYR A 133 -4.14 2.25 -10.67
C TYR A 133 -5.17 3.37 -10.53
N THR A 134 -6.23 3.11 -9.77
CA THR A 134 -7.32 4.06 -9.45
C THR A 134 -7.14 4.71 -8.09
N VAL A 135 -6.22 4.19 -7.28
CA VAL A 135 -5.92 4.69 -5.92
C VAL A 135 -4.42 4.84 -5.73
N LEU A 136 -4.01 5.96 -5.15
CA LEU A 136 -2.63 6.21 -4.70
C LEU A 136 -2.59 6.28 -3.17
N GLN A 137 -1.62 5.59 -2.56
CA GLN A 137 -1.33 5.69 -1.13
C GLN A 137 0.05 6.33 -0.90
N PRO A 138 0.14 7.68 -0.79
CA PRO A 138 1.40 8.37 -0.53
C PRO A 138 1.62 8.59 0.97
N LYS A 139 2.88 8.85 1.37
CA LYS A 139 3.21 9.48 2.64
C LYS A 139 2.72 10.93 2.59
N TYR A 140 1.80 11.30 3.48
CA TYR A 140 1.29 12.67 3.51
C TYR A 140 0.69 13.01 4.88
N ASN A 141 1.08 14.16 5.40
CA ASN A 141 0.55 14.74 6.63
C ASN A 141 0.85 16.25 6.68
N LEU A 142 0.48 16.93 7.76
CA LEU A 142 0.62 18.38 7.89
C LEU A 142 2.06 18.91 7.79
N ILE A 143 3.06 18.09 8.09
CA ILE A 143 4.48 18.46 8.05
C ILE A 143 5.26 17.74 6.95
N TRP A 144 4.65 16.78 6.26
CA TRP A 144 5.23 16.06 5.12
C TRP A 144 4.33 16.20 3.90
N ARG A 145 4.50 17.30 3.17
CA ARG A 145 3.62 17.70 2.07
C ARG A 145 4.30 17.64 0.70
N HIS A 146 5.60 17.86 0.69
CA HIS A 146 6.40 18.12 -0.52
C HIS A 146 6.45 16.95 -1.51
N GLU A 147 6.33 15.69 -1.06
CA GLU A 147 6.36 14.54 -1.95
C GLU A 147 5.03 14.34 -2.71
N PHE A 148 3.93 14.85 -2.17
CA PHE A 148 2.61 14.68 -2.77
C PHE A 148 2.11 15.94 -3.47
N GLU A 149 2.21 17.11 -2.84
CA GLU A 149 1.70 18.36 -3.40
C GLU A 149 2.51 18.79 -4.62
N GLY A 150 1.80 19.30 -5.64
CA GLY A 150 2.37 19.63 -6.95
C GLY A 150 2.22 18.49 -7.96
N PRO A 151 3.28 18.04 -8.65
CA PRO A 151 3.15 17.15 -9.81
C PRO A 151 2.38 15.86 -9.55
N LEU A 152 2.56 15.22 -8.38
CA LEU A 152 1.87 13.97 -8.05
C LEU A 152 0.38 14.20 -7.78
N GLN A 153 0.04 15.29 -7.05
CA GLN A 153 -1.33 15.70 -6.82
C GLN A 153 -2.03 16.08 -8.13
N ASP A 154 -1.36 16.85 -8.98
CA ASP A 154 -1.90 17.29 -10.27
C ASP A 154 -2.20 16.10 -11.18
N LEU A 155 -1.32 15.10 -11.20
CA LEU A 155 -1.53 13.85 -11.92
C LEU A 155 -2.75 13.09 -11.38
N CYS A 156 -2.87 12.96 -10.06
CA CYS A 156 -4.01 12.28 -9.44
C CYS A 156 -5.33 12.98 -9.82
N LEU A 157 -5.38 14.31 -9.75
CA LEU A 157 -6.54 15.09 -10.16
C LEU A 157 -6.87 14.91 -11.65
N ALA A 158 -5.87 14.98 -12.52
CA ALA A 158 -6.04 14.85 -13.97
C ALA A 158 -6.54 13.46 -14.40
N LYS A 159 -6.12 12.42 -13.69
CA LYS A 159 -6.45 11.01 -14.00
C LYS A 159 -7.58 10.45 -13.14
N GLY A 160 -8.17 11.22 -12.23
CA GLY A 160 -9.22 10.76 -11.33
C GLY A 160 -8.75 9.70 -10.33
N ILE A 161 -7.46 9.71 -9.94
CA ILE A 161 -6.88 8.77 -9.00
C ILE A 161 -7.21 9.23 -7.57
N ALA A 162 -7.90 8.41 -6.81
CA ALA A 162 -8.21 8.67 -5.41
C ALA A 162 -6.96 8.58 -4.53
N VAL A 163 -6.93 9.32 -3.40
CA VAL A 163 -5.75 9.36 -2.54
C VAL A 163 -6.09 8.91 -1.13
N THR A 164 -5.34 7.92 -0.60
CA THR A 164 -5.50 7.33 0.74
C THR A 164 -4.17 7.43 1.50
N PRO A 165 -3.81 8.61 2.05
CA PRO A 165 -2.48 8.82 2.59
C PRO A 165 -2.20 7.99 3.85
N TYR A 166 -0.92 7.64 4.05
CA TYR A 166 -0.45 7.04 5.30
C TYR A 166 0.37 8.03 6.13
N TYR A 167 0.60 7.70 7.39
CA TYR A 167 1.29 8.55 8.38
C TYR A 167 0.60 9.90 8.67
N GLY A 168 -0.73 9.96 8.61
CA GLY A 168 -1.50 11.19 8.89
C GLY A 168 -1.19 11.87 10.22
N LEU A 169 -0.71 11.12 11.24
CA LEU A 169 -0.22 11.65 12.51
C LEU A 169 1.32 11.69 12.63
N ALA A 170 2.05 11.57 11.51
CA ALA A 170 3.52 11.60 11.50
C ALA A 170 4.13 10.68 12.58
N SER A 171 3.78 9.39 12.58
CA SER A 171 4.21 8.39 13.57
C SER A 171 3.91 8.78 15.04
N GLY A 172 2.98 9.69 15.24
CA GLY A 172 2.59 10.22 16.55
C GLY A 172 3.17 11.59 16.88
N PHE A 173 4.03 12.16 16.01
CA PHE A 173 4.58 13.52 16.19
C PHE A 173 3.43 14.55 16.33
N LEU A 174 2.47 14.52 15.43
CA LEU A 174 1.32 15.43 15.42
C LEU A 174 0.27 15.16 16.50
N SER A 175 0.45 14.13 17.34
CA SER A 175 -0.47 13.86 18.46
C SER A 175 -0.24 14.78 19.67
N GLY A 176 0.82 15.57 19.68
CA GLY A 176 1.18 16.46 20.77
C GLY A 176 1.83 15.79 21.99
N LYS A 177 2.04 14.47 21.95
CA LYS A 177 2.71 13.74 23.04
C LYS A 177 4.22 13.95 23.09
N PHE A 178 4.82 14.29 21.93
CA PHE A 178 6.23 14.58 21.79
C PHE A 178 6.44 16.10 21.68
N ARG A 179 7.27 16.66 22.53
CA ARG A 179 7.53 18.11 22.57
C ARG A 179 9.00 18.47 22.38
N LYS A 180 9.90 17.51 22.51
CA LYS A 180 11.35 17.63 22.32
C LYS A 180 11.92 16.26 21.92
N ALA A 181 13.10 16.25 21.30
CA ALA A 181 13.74 15.01 20.81
C ALA A 181 13.87 13.93 21.89
N ALA A 182 14.19 14.30 23.12
CA ALA A 182 14.27 13.35 24.24
C ALA A 182 12.97 12.60 24.55
N ASP A 183 11.81 13.10 24.10
CA ASP A 183 10.52 12.47 24.40
C ASP A 183 10.28 11.19 23.60
N TRP A 184 10.98 10.97 22.47
CA TRP A 184 10.90 9.75 21.67
C TRP A 184 12.16 8.89 21.69
N GLU A 185 13.16 9.30 22.47
CA GLU A 185 14.37 8.51 22.67
C GLU A 185 14.01 7.12 23.21
N GLY A 186 14.53 6.06 22.58
CA GLY A 186 14.18 4.68 22.89
C GLY A 186 12.81 4.20 22.37
N SER A 187 12.03 5.05 21.69
CA SER A 187 10.82 4.62 20.98
C SER A 187 11.16 3.72 19.80
N THR A 188 10.36 2.68 19.57
CA THR A 188 10.44 1.84 18.37
C THR A 188 10.22 2.61 17.07
N ARG A 189 9.73 3.86 17.16
CA ARG A 189 9.49 4.77 16.03
C ARG A 189 10.44 5.95 15.96
N ALA A 190 11.51 5.96 16.77
CA ALA A 190 12.48 7.07 16.82
C ALA A 190 12.97 7.46 15.41
N TYR A 191 13.35 6.47 14.59
CA TYR A 191 13.79 6.70 13.21
C TYR A 191 12.83 7.54 12.35
N ALA A 192 11.53 7.31 12.50
CA ALA A 192 10.52 8.04 11.74
C ALA A 192 10.20 9.41 12.37
N LEU A 193 10.42 9.56 13.68
CA LEU A 193 10.21 10.81 14.40
C LEU A 193 11.34 11.79 14.14
N ASP A 194 12.59 11.32 14.03
CA ASP A 194 13.75 12.14 13.66
C ASP A 194 13.55 12.75 12.26
N GLU A 195 13.09 11.94 11.28
CA GLU A 195 12.77 12.42 9.94
C GLU A 195 11.72 13.55 9.94
N PHE A 196 10.72 13.47 10.80
CA PHE A 196 9.69 14.51 10.92
C PHE A 196 10.12 15.75 11.68
N ALA A 197 11.11 15.64 12.56
CA ALA A 197 11.62 16.76 13.34
C ALA A 197 12.57 17.67 12.55
N GLU A 198 13.13 17.18 11.44
CA GLU A 198 14.03 17.93 10.55
C GLU A 198 13.27 18.77 9.50
N ASN A 199 11.96 18.59 9.36
CA ASN A 199 11.06 19.30 8.44
C ASN A 199 10.11 20.25 9.17
#